data_a8073061c656ebcb0b58338bad11c9f3
#
_entry.id   a8073061c656ebcb0b58338bad11c9f3
#
_cell.length_a   1.000
_cell.length_b   1.000
_cell.length_c   1.000
_cell.angle_alpha   90.00
_cell.angle_beta   90.00
_cell.angle_gamma   90.00
#
_symmetry.space_group_name_H-M   'P 1'
#
loop_
_entity.id
_entity.type
_entity.pdbx_description
1 polymer ?
#
loop_
_entity_poly.entity_id
_entity_poly.type
_entity_poly.pdbx_seq_one_letter_code
_entity_poly.pdbx_strand_id
1 'polypeptide(L)'
;MAPAVVHIELFLRHPLFGRHVPLSSGSGFIISHSGLIVTNAHVVTAAATVTGRPQLRVQLHDGGAYEATVRDIDRKSDIATIKVNPQKKLPVLSLGRSSDLRPGEFVVAIGSPFALQNTVTTGIVSTAQRDGKELGIRDSDIDYIQTDAIINYGNSGGPLVNLDGEVIGINTLKVTAGISFAIPSDRIRRFLTESQHNKHSAGNHRMLSGHYRIPEPQSDAVTTGVKKKRLIGIKMLTVTDGLVEEMKRQNPDFPDDVTSGVLVHRVIPESPADRGGIEAGDVILKLNGRPLRTTDELQGALLAWAPPPGGSCGYDELLFHIEPHVVMQ
;
A
#
# COMPACT_ATOMS: atom_id res chain seq x y z
N MET A 1 7.45 -7.50 21.23
CA MET A 1 6.92 -6.87 19.99
C MET A 1 6.47 -7.91 18.96
N ALA A 2 7.32 -8.79 18.49
CA ALA A 2 7.01 -9.80 17.47
C ALA A 2 5.66 -10.54 17.63
N PRO A 3 5.26 -11.00 18.82
CA PRO A 3 3.99 -11.72 19.00
C PRO A 3 2.73 -10.89 18.71
N ALA A 4 2.83 -9.54 18.68
CA ALA A 4 1.72 -8.66 18.36
C ALA A 4 1.66 -8.29 16.88
N VAL A 5 2.61 -8.74 16.05
CA VAL A 5 2.62 -8.56 14.59
C VAL A 5 1.95 -9.77 13.94
N VAL A 6 1.11 -9.52 12.96
CA VAL A 6 0.27 -10.54 12.32
C VAL A 6 0.43 -10.54 10.82
N HIS A 7 0.24 -11.69 10.20
CA HIS A 7 0.05 -11.84 8.77
C HIS A 7 -1.42 -11.64 8.41
N ILE A 8 -1.67 -10.92 7.33
CA ILE A 8 -3.02 -10.64 6.82
C ILE A 8 -3.08 -11.11 5.36
N GLU A 9 -4.11 -11.86 5.05
CA GLU A 9 -4.38 -12.37 3.71
C GLU A 9 -5.81 -12.05 3.30
N LEU A 10 -5.96 -11.40 2.16
CA LEU A 10 -7.25 -11.19 1.50
C LEU A 10 -7.34 -12.17 0.32
N PHE A 11 -8.38 -12.99 0.28
CA PHE A 11 -8.56 -14.02 -0.74
C PHE A 11 -10.02 -14.18 -1.14
N LEU A 12 -10.23 -14.77 -2.30
CA LEU A 12 -11.52 -15.26 -2.75
C LEU A 12 -11.58 -16.78 -2.61
N ARG A 13 -12.72 -17.28 -2.16
CA ARG A 13 -13.01 -18.69 -2.26
C ARG A 13 -13.70 -18.97 -3.58
N HIS A 14 -13.05 -19.77 -4.43
CA HIS A 14 -13.62 -20.13 -5.73
C HIS A 14 -14.92 -20.95 -5.52
N PRO A 15 -16.06 -20.55 -6.11
CA PRO A 15 -17.35 -21.16 -5.80
C PRO A 15 -17.47 -22.62 -6.18
N LEU A 16 -16.75 -23.05 -7.24
CA LEU A 16 -16.83 -24.43 -7.76
C LEU A 16 -15.75 -25.36 -7.19
N PHE A 17 -14.54 -24.86 -6.97
CA PHE A 17 -13.39 -25.70 -6.60
C PHE A 17 -12.94 -25.54 -5.16
N GLY A 18 -13.57 -24.64 -4.39
CA GLY A 18 -13.19 -24.36 -3.00
C GLY A 18 -11.77 -23.84 -2.80
N ARG A 19 -11.01 -23.62 -3.88
CA ARG A 19 -9.62 -23.12 -3.83
C ARG A 19 -9.59 -21.66 -3.38
N HIS A 20 -8.62 -21.34 -2.56
CA HIS A 20 -8.33 -19.95 -2.17
C HIS A 20 -7.53 -19.29 -3.28
N VAL A 21 -8.04 -18.17 -3.79
CA VAL A 21 -7.34 -17.33 -4.75
C VAL A 21 -6.86 -16.09 -3.97
N PRO A 22 -5.55 -15.94 -3.74
CA PRO A 22 -5.03 -14.79 -3.02
C PRO A 22 -5.22 -13.51 -3.84
N LEU A 23 -5.70 -12.45 -3.19
CA LEU A 23 -5.91 -11.14 -3.81
C LEU A 23 -4.88 -10.13 -3.32
N SER A 24 -4.56 -10.17 -2.03
CA SER A 24 -3.58 -9.30 -1.39
C SER A 24 -3.07 -9.97 -0.13
N SER A 25 -1.85 -9.65 0.25
CA SER A 25 -1.30 -10.04 1.54
C SER A 25 -0.43 -8.92 2.10
N GLY A 26 -0.24 -8.93 3.41
CA GLY A 26 0.60 -7.97 4.11
C GLY A 26 0.67 -8.28 5.59
N SER A 27 1.14 -7.32 6.33
CA SER A 27 1.27 -7.39 7.78
C SER A 27 0.29 -6.46 8.48
N GLY A 28 0.15 -6.64 9.77
CA GLY A 28 -0.57 -5.74 10.67
C GLY A 28 -0.05 -5.88 12.08
N PHE A 29 -0.58 -5.09 12.99
CA PHE A 29 -0.25 -5.19 14.40
C PHE A 29 -1.45 -4.97 15.30
N ILE A 30 -1.45 -5.67 16.44
CA ILE A 30 -2.56 -5.69 17.38
C ILE A 30 -2.42 -4.50 18.34
N ILE A 31 -3.46 -3.69 18.44
CA ILE A 31 -3.53 -2.52 19.34
C ILE A 31 -4.53 -2.69 20.49
N SER A 32 -5.28 -3.80 20.53
CA SER A 32 -6.22 -4.11 21.59
C SER A 32 -6.23 -5.59 21.92
N HIS A 33 -6.23 -5.93 23.20
CA HIS A 33 -6.35 -7.31 23.67
C HIS A 33 -7.59 -8.04 23.13
N SER A 34 -8.62 -7.30 22.76
CA SER A 34 -9.84 -7.83 22.16
C SER A 34 -9.73 -8.13 20.67
N GLY A 35 -8.55 -7.89 20.04
CA GLY A 35 -8.30 -8.23 18.65
C GLY A 35 -8.59 -7.12 17.64
N LEU A 36 -8.39 -5.85 18.01
CA LEU A 36 -8.33 -4.76 17.04
C LEU A 36 -6.91 -4.68 16.48
N ILE A 37 -6.80 -4.66 15.15
CA ILE A 37 -5.54 -4.70 14.40
C ILE A 37 -5.52 -3.52 13.46
N VAL A 38 -4.35 -2.88 13.35
CA VAL A 38 -4.08 -1.81 12.38
C VAL A 38 -3.23 -2.37 11.24
N THR A 39 -3.52 -1.92 10.04
CA THR A 39 -2.80 -2.27 8.80
C THR A 39 -2.98 -1.18 7.74
N ASN A 40 -2.44 -1.37 6.54
CA ASN A 40 -2.72 -0.50 5.41
C ASN A 40 -4.09 -0.81 4.76
N ALA A 41 -4.73 0.23 4.21
CA ALA A 41 -5.99 0.08 3.49
C ALA A 41 -5.84 -0.81 2.24
N HIS A 42 -4.72 -0.68 1.52
CA HIS A 42 -4.47 -1.48 0.30
C HIS A 42 -4.32 -2.99 0.59
N VAL A 43 -3.96 -3.39 1.83
CA VAL A 43 -3.84 -4.80 2.22
C VAL A 43 -5.22 -5.47 2.32
N VAL A 44 -6.25 -4.71 2.74
CA VAL A 44 -7.59 -5.22 3.02
C VAL A 44 -8.65 -4.84 1.97
N THR A 45 -8.24 -4.15 0.91
CA THR A 45 -9.14 -3.77 -0.18
C THR A 45 -8.79 -4.50 -1.47
N ALA A 46 -9.78 -5.18 -2.05
CA ALA A 46 -9.66 -5.78 -3.38
C ALA A 46 -9.83 -4.72 -4.48
N ALA A 47 -9.25 -5.00 -5.65
CA ALA A 47 -9.54 -4.20 -6.84
C ALA A 47 -11.04 -4.28 -7.19
N ALA A 48 -11.62 -3.19 -7.69
CA ALA A 48 -13.04 -3.11 -8.05
C ALA A 48 -13.48 -4.11 -9.16
N THR A 49 -12.50 -4.73 -9.84
CA THR A 49 -12.73 -5.73 -10.88
C THR A 49 -12.96 -7.14 -10.35
N VAL A 50 -12.80 -7.35 -9.05
CA VAL A 50 -12.93 -8.68 -8.43
C VAL A 50 -14.40 -8.97 -8.18
N THR A 51 -14.97 -9.94 -8.91
CA THR A 51 -16.32 -10.45 -8.69
C THR A 51 -16.29 -11.53 -7.61
N GLY A 52 -17.11 -11.37 -6.55
CA GLY A 52 -17.20 -12.31 -5.43
C GLY A 52 -17.11 -11.58 -4.07
N ARG A 53 -17.18 -12.35 -3.00
CA ARG A 53 -17.01 -11.84 -1.63
C ARG A 53 -15.61 -12.19 -1.12
N PRO A 54 -14.68 -11.23 -1.07
CA PRO A 54 -13.37 -11.45 -0.48
C PRO A 54 -13.50 -11.82 1.00
N GLN A 55 -12.69 -12.76 1.43
CA GLN A 55 -12.54 -13.15 2.84
C GLN A 55 -11.20 -12.66 3.36
N LEU A 56 -11.18 -12.23 4.61
CA LEU A 56 -9.98 -11.73 5.27
C LEU A 56 -9.56 -12.69 6.37
N ARG A 57 -8.34 -13.15 6.30
CA ARG A 57 -7.72 -14.05 7.28
C ARG A 57 -6.55 -13.37 7.95
N VAL A 58 -6.47 -13.53 9.25
CA VAL A 58 -5.33 -13.08 10.07
C VAL A 58 -4.67 -14.30 10.68
N GLN A 59 -3.37 -14.39 10.55
CA GLN A 59 -2.56 -15.41 11.21
C GLN A 59 -1.63 -14.77 12.23
N LEU A 60 -1.71 -15.27 13.45
CA LEU A 60 -0.89 -14.81 14.57
C LEU A 60 0.49 -15.49 14.55
N HIS A 61 1.41 -14.90 15.29
CA HIS A 61 2.77 -15.45 15.49
C HIS A 61 2.81 -16.87 16.06
N ASP A 62 1.82 -17.25 16.89
CA ASP A 62 1.70 -18.60 17.46
C ASP A 62 1.03 -19.62 16.51
N GLY A 63 0.77 -19.25 15.27
CA GLY A 63 0.11 -20.08 14.26
C GLY A 63 -1.42 -20.03 14.33
N GLY A 64 -2.02 -19.39 15.33
CA GLY A 64 -3.47 -19.20 15.42
C GLY A 64 -4.00 -18.40 14.25
N ALA A 65 -5.06 -18.89 13.59
CA ALA A 65 -5.68 -18.24 12.46
C ALA A 65 -7.11 -17.82 12.79
N TYR A 66 -7.49 -16.61 12.38
CA TYR A 66 -8.81 -16.04 12.63
C TYR A 66 -9.38 -15.43 11.35
N GLU A 67 -10.69 -15.58 11.18
CA GLU A 67 -11.42 -14.70 10.25
C GLU A 67 -11.45 -13.28 10.82
N ALA A 68 -11.26 -12.31 9.93
CA ALA A 68 -11.28 -10.91 10.31
C ALA A 68 -12.36 -10.15 9.53
N THR A 69 -12.87 -9.11 10.16
CA THR A 69 -13.78 -8.16 9.53
C THR A 69 -13.16 -6.79 9.48
N VAL A 70 -13.29 -6.11 8.35
CA VAL A 70 -12.87 -4.72 8.22
C VAL A 70 -13.79 -3.85 9.08
N ARG A 71 -13.19 -2.97 9.88
CA ARG A 71 -13.92 -2.06 10.76
C ARG A 71 -14.01 -0.67 10.18
N ASP A 72 -12.89 -0.09 9.82
CA ASP A 72 -12.81 1.25 9.29
C ASP A 72 -11.68 1.32 8.27
N ILE A 73 -11.84 2.14 7.22
CA ILE A 73 -10.85 2.34 6.16
C ILE A 73 -10.73 3.83 5.87
N ASP A 74 -9.51 4.33 5.91
CA ASP A 74 -9.15 5.62 5.33
C ASP A 74 -8.23 5.38 4.11
N ARG A 75 -8.81 5.47 2.93
CA ARG A 75 -8.08 5.26 1.67
C ARG A 75 -7.09 6.39 1.38
N LYS A 76 -7.39 7.60 1.87
CA LYS A 76 -6.54 8.78 1.68
C LYS A 76 -5.24 8.64 2.46
N SER A 77 -5.32 8.16 3.69
CA SER A 77 -4.16 7.91 4.54
C SER A 77 -3.57 6.51 4.39
N ASP A 78 -4.18 5.64 3.59
CA ASP A 78 -3.83 4.22 3.46
C ASP A 78 -3.82 3.48 4.80
N ILE A 79 -4.76 3.79 5.70
CA ILE A 79 -4.92 3.15 7.00
C ILE A 79 -6.21 2.35 7.05
N ALA A 80 -6.17 1.17 7.63
CA ALA A 80 -7.35 0.38 7.93
C ALA A 80 -7.26 -0.24 9.33
N THR A 81 -8.44 -0.47 9.92
CA THR A 81 -8.58 -1.34 11.08
C THR A 81 -9.41 -2.55 10.74
N ILE A 82 -8.97 -3.69 11.26
CA ILE A 82 -9.67 -4.96 11.17
C ILE A 82 -9.87 -5.56 12.55
N LYS A 83 -10.86 -6.40 12.69
CA LYS A 83 -11.25 -7.03 13.95
C LYS A 83 -11.27 -8.53 13.82
N VAL A 84 -10.60 -9.21 14.74
CA VAL A 84 -10.71 -10.63 15.01
C VAL A 84 -11.42 -10.86 16.34
N ASN A 85 -12.00 -12.04 16.55
CA ASN A 85 -12.65 -12.43 17.80
C ASN A 85 -11.81 -13.53 18.48
N PRO A 86 -10.77 -13.16 19.24
CA PRO A 86 -9.90 -14.13 19.90
C PRO A 86 -10.57 -14.74 21.13
N GLN A 87 -10.28 -16.00 21.41
CA GLN A 87 -10.73 -16.67 22.65
C GLN A 87 -9.84 -16.35 23.85
N LYS A 88 -8.65 -15.79 23.61
CA LYS A 88 -7.66 -15.40 24.64
C LYS A 88 -7.25 -13.94 24.45
N LYS A 89 -6.73 -13.32 25.51
CA LYS A 89 -6.14 -11.98 25.39
C LYS A 89 -4.94 -12.03 24.46
N LEU A 90 -4.93 -11.16 23.45
CA LEU A 90 -3.83 -11.04 22.52
C LEU A 90 -2.77 -10.07 23.05
N PRO A 91 -1.48 -10.27 22.68
CA PRO A 91 -0.43 -9.29 22.91
C PRO A 91 -0.74 -8.01 22.11
N VAL A 92 -0.36 -6.87 22.63
CA VAL A 92 -0.62 -5.55 22.00
C VAL A 92 0.66 -4.74 21.91
N LEU A 93 0.69 -3.83 20.94
CA LEU A 93 1.68 -2.76 20.83
C LEU A 93 1.05 -1.43 21.23
N SER A 94 1.81 -0.61 21.95
CA SER A 94 1.47 0.77 22.26
C SER A 94 1.88 1.68 21.11
N LEU A 95 1.10 2.76 20.89
CA LEU A 95 1.46 3.80 19.94
C LEU A 95 2.38 4.82 20.63
N GLY A 96 3.54 5.08 20.06
CA GLY A 96 4.43 6.18 20.41
C GLY A 96 4.02 7.48 19.72
N ARG A 97 4.73 8.56 19.95
CA ARG A 97 4.50 9.88 19.33
C ARG A 97 5.45 10.08 18.16
N SER A 98 4.91 10.22 16.96
CA SER A 98 5.72 10.49 15.77
C SER A 98 6.15 11.96 15.64
N SER A 99 5.44 12.87 16.30
CA SER A 99 5.83 14.29 16.38
C SER A 99 7.14 14.55 17.11
N ASP A 100 7.56 13.63 17.99
CA ASP A 100 8.75 13.79 18.82
C ASP A 100 10.01 13.21 18.14
N LEU A 101 9.86 12.55 16.99
CA LEU A 101 10.96 11.88 16.27
C LEU A 101 11.98 12.88 15.72
N ARG A 102 13.24 12.48 15.78
CA ARG A 102 14.37 13.24 15.24
C ARG A 102 15.13 12.41 14.22
N PRO A 103 15.68 13.02 13.16
CA PRO A 103 16.61 12.35 12.26
C PRO A 103 17.77 11.72 13.04
N GLY A 104 18.14 10.50 12.66
CA GLY A 104 19.18 9.70 13.33
C GLY A 104 18.69 8.75 14.42
N GLU A 105 17.42 8.83 14.85
CA GLU A 105 16.86 7.88 15.82
C GLU A 105 16.72 6.48 15.20
N PHE A 106 17.13 5.45 15.94
CA PHE A 106 17.01 4.06 15.49
C PHE A 106 15.56 3.60 15.43
N VAL A 107 15.23 2.89 14.37
CA VAL A 107 13.92 2.32 14.13
C VAL A 107 14.01 0.88 13.66
N VAL A 108 12.95 0.12 13.91
CA VAL A 108 12.82 -1.27 13.53
C VAL A 108 11.50 -1.44 12.78
N ALA A 109 11.57 -1.86 11.52
CA ALA A 109 10.41 -2.24 10.73
C ALA A 109 10.16 -3.75 10.91
N ILE A 110 8.95 -4.12 11.32
CA ILE A 110 8.58 -5.50 11.58
C ILE A 110 7.43 -5.88 10.65
N GLY A 111 7.49 -7.10 10.11
CA GLY A 111 6.43 -7.69 9.33
C GLY A 111 6.31 -9.18 9.54
N SER A 112 5.24 -9.77 9.04
CA SER A 112 4.98 -11.21 9.09
C SER A 112 4.65 -11.74 7.69
N PRO A 113 5.63 -11.75 6.76
CA PRO A 113 5.41 -12.28 5.42
C PRO A 113 5.13 -13.78 5.50
N PHE A 114 4.18 -14.25 4.68
CA PHE A 114 3.89 -15.69 4.51
C PHE A 114 3.54 -16.46 5.79
N ALA A 115 3.23 -15.76 6.89
CA ALA A 115 2.83 -16.35 8.17
C ALA A 115 3.87 -17.33 8.80
N LEU A 116 5.12 -17.35 8.34
CA LEU A 116 6.12 -18.32 8.76
C LEU A 116 7.06 -17.79 9.83
N GLN A 117 7.56 -16.57 9.67
CA GLN A 117 8.44 -15.88 10.63
C GLN A 117 8.35 -14.37 10.44
N ASN A 118 8.51 -13.63 11.53
CA ASN A 118 8.59 -12.18 11.43
C ASN A 118 9.88 -11.78 10.72
N THR A 119 9.72 -10.92 9.70
CA THR A 119 10.84 -10.23 9.08
C THR A 119 11.09 -8.96 9.87
N VAL A 120 12.34 -8.73 10.24
CA VAL A 120 12.79 -7.56 11.01
C VAL A 120 13.90 -6.89 10.22
N THR A 121 13.72 -5.61 9.94
CA THR A 121 14.75 -4.76 9.34
C THR A 121 14.97 -3.55 10.24
N THR A 122 16.21 -3.07 10.30
CA THR A 122 16.60 -1.94 11.15
C THR A 122 17.14 -0.80 10.30
N GLY A 123 16.99 0.39 10.80
CA GLY A 123 17.49 1.60 10.19
C GLY A 123 17.36 2.79 11.14
N ILE A 124 17.38 3.98 10.58
CA ILE A 124 17.19 5.23 11.31
C ILE A 124 16.06 6.06 10.68
N VAL A 125 15.55 7.02 11.42
CA VAL A 125 14.74 8.09 10.88
C VAL A 125 15.64 8.99 10.02
N SER A 126 15.42 8.99 8.71
CA SER A 126 16.14 9.90 7.80
C SER A 126 15.50 11.29 7.80
N THR A 127 14.16 11.34 7.80
CA THR A 127 13.36 12.56 7.90
C THR A 127 12.07 12.25 8.65
N ALA A 128 11.75 13.01 9.69
CA ALA A 128 10.55 12.76 10.51
C ALA A 128 9.26 13.24 9.83
N GLN A 129 9.34 14.23 8.95
CA GLN A 129 8.22 14.88 8.28
C GLN A 129 8.57 15.11 6.81
N ARG A 130 8.16 14.19 5.94
CA ARG A 130 8.32 14.32 4.49
C ARG A 130 6.95 14.50 3.84
N ASP A 131 6.69 15.67 3.26
CA ASP A 131 5.40 15.97 2.62
C ASP A 131 5.12 14.93 1.52
N GLY A 132 3.93 14.32 1.58
CA GLY A 132 3.49 13.36 0.59
C GLY A 132 3.41 13.94 -0.82
N LYS A 133 3.22 15.25 -0.97
CA LYS A 133 3.23 15.93 -2.26
C LYS A 133 4.61 15.93 -2.91
N GLU A 134 5.68 16.06 -2.12
CA GLU A 134 7.06 15.91 -2.59
C GLU A 134 7.33 14.51 -3.14
N LEU A 135 6.59 13.51 -2.65
CA LEU A 135 6.65 12.13 -3.12
C LEU A 135 5.74 11.84 -4.33
N GLY A 136 5.09 12.86 -4.90
CA GLY A 136 4.16 12.70 -6.01
C GLY A 136 2.80 12.10 -5.61
N ILE A 137 2.51 11.99 -4.33
CA ILE A 137 1.21 11.52 -3.80
C ILE A 137 0.28 12.72 -3.69
N ARG A 138 -0.37 13.09 -4.80
CA ARG A 138 -1.11 14.37 -4.96
C ARG A 138 -2.21 14.63 -3.94
N ASP A 139 -2.90 13.59 -3.50
CA ASP A 139 -4.03 13.71 -2.57
C ASP A 139 -3.64 13.42 -1.11
N SER A 140 -2.34 13.35 -0.81
CA SER A 140 -1.86 13.09 0.54
C SER A 140 -1.65 14.40 1.31
N ASP A 141 -2.33 14.52 2.45
CA ASP A 141 -2.09 15.56 3.47
C ASP A 141 -1.25 14.97 4.61
N ILE A 142 -0.41 13.98 4.33
CA ILE A 142 0.37 13.27 5.34
C ILE A 142 1.83 13.60 5.16
N ASP A 143 2.46 13.96 6.27
CA ASP A 143 3.91 14.02 6.39
C ASP A 143 4.42 12.64 6.76
N TYR A 144 5.05 11.95 5.83
CA TYR A 144 5.58 10.59 6.05
C TYR A 144 6.86 10.60 6.86
N ILE A 145 7.11 9.53 7.62
CA ILE A 145 8.41 9.23 8.18
C ILE A 145 9.26 8.58 7.08
N GLN A 146 10.39 9.20 6.73
CA GLN A 146 11.38 8.58 5.86
C GLN A 146 12.40 7.82 6.70
N THR A 147 12.74 6.60 6.27
CA THR A 147 13.72 5.72 6.93
C THR A 147 14.53 4.94 5.89
N ASP A 148 15.73 4.53 6.24
CA ASP A 148 16.55 3.60 5.48
C ASP A 148 16.32 2.13 5.89
N ALA A 149 15.51 1.88 6.91
CA ALA A 149 15.03 0.54 7.21
C ALA A 149 14.30 -0.05 6.00
N ILE A 150 14.68 -1.27 5.60
CA ILE A 150 14.11 -1.90 4.40
C ILE A 150 12.63 -2.19 4.60
N ILE A 151 11.77 -1.51 3.84
CA ILE A 151 10.34 -1.80 3.73
C ILE A 151 10.10 -2.52 2.41
N ASN A 152 9.43 -3.67 2.47
CA ASN A 152 9.11 -4.51 1.33
C ASN A 152 7.68 -5.07 1.46
N TYR A 153 7.27 -5.91 0.50
CA TYR A 153 5.92 -6.50 0.52
C TYR A 153 5.60 -7.33 1.76
N GLY A 154 6.63 -7.84 2.44
CA GLY A 154 6.45 -8.69 3.62
C GLY A 154 6.14 -7.90 4.88
N ASN A 155 6.62 -6.65 5.00
CA ASN A 155 6.41 -5.83 6.20
C ASN A 155 5.43 -4.66 5.98
N SER A 156 4.91 -4.46 4.77
CA SER A 156 3.88 -3.46 4.47
C SER A 156 2.63 -3.70 5.34
N GLY A 157 2.15 -2.66 6.01
CA GLY A 157 1.06 -2.70 6.99
C GLY A 157 1.52 -3.08 8.40
N GLY A 158 2.73 -3.61 8.57
CA GLY A 158 3.35 -3.86 9.87
C GLY A 158 3.84 -2.58 10.55
N PRO A 159 4.23 -2.66 11.82
CA PRO A 159 4.69 -1.52 12.60
C PRO A 159 6.13 -1.12 12.26
N LEU A 160 6.38 0.18 12.26
CA LEU A 160 7.68 0.79 12.48
C LEU A 160 7.74 1.14 13.97
N VAL A 161 8.75 0.66 14.70
CA VAL A 161 8.87 0.85 16.15
C VAL A 161 10.18 1.54 16.51
N ASN A 162 10.17 2.28 17.63
CA ASN A 162 11.37 2.82 18.27
C ASN A 162 12.05 1.76 19.16
N LEU A 163 13.17 2.11 19.80
CA LEU A 163 13.89 1.21 20.69
C LEU A 163 13.14 0.92 22.00
N ASP A 164 12.18 1.75 22.37
CA ASP A 164 11.30 1.51 23.54
C ASP A 164 10.17 0.52 23.22
N GLY A 165 10.05 0.09 21.95
CA GLY A 165 9.04 -0.85 21.49
C GLY A 165 7.69 -0.22 21.18
N GLU A 166 7.62 1.08 21.09
CA GLU A 166 6.41 1.80 20.73
C GLU A 166 6.31 1.95 19.21
N VAL A 167 5.10 1.82 18.69
CA VAL A 167 4.81 2.03 17.26
C VAL A 167 4.86 3.52 16.94
N ILE A 168 5.79 3.92 16.11
CA ILE A 168 5.95 5.29 15.61
C ILE A 168 5.37 5.47 14.20
N GLY A 169 5.04 4.37 13.50
CA GLY A 169 4.42 4.43 12.19
C GLY A 169 3.96 3.08 11.66
N ILE A 170 3.33 3.09 10.47
CA ILE A 170 2.98 1.91 9.68
C ILE A 170 3.87 1.87 8.46
N ASN A 171 4.58 0.77 8.25
CA ASN A 171 5.36 0.52 7.04
C ASN A 171 4.45 0.52 5.81
N THR A 172 4.71 1.36 4.80
CA THR A 172 3.79 1.46 3.66
C THR A 172 4.47 1.46 2.29
N LEU A 173 5.46 2.29 2.08
CA LEU A 173 6.08 2.49 0.77
C LEU A 173 7.58 2.23 0.81
N LYS A 174 8.07 1.57 -0.23
CA LYS A 174 9.49 1.56 -0.60
C LYS A 174 9.60 2.30 -1.93
N VAL A 175 10.46 3.30 -2.01
CA VAL A 175 10.74 3.99 -3.26
C VAL A 175 11.95 3.35 -3.95
N THR A 176 13.02 3.13 -3.18
CA THR A 176 14.25 2.48 -3.64
C THR A 176 15.00 1.90 -2.44
N ALA A 177 16.16 1.26 -2.68
CA ALA A 177 17.04 0.83 -1.61
C ALA A 177 17.47 2.03 -0.75
N GLY A 178 17.27 1.94 0.56
CA GLY A 178 17.57 3.01 1.51
C GLY A 178 16.56 4.17 1.57
N ILE A 179 15.49 4.14 0.77
CA ILE A 179 14.41 5.14 0.83
C ILE A 179 13.07 4.43 1.02
N SER A 180 12.63 4.40 2.25
CA SER A 180 11.36 3.79 2.68
C SER A 180 10.53 4.80 3.46
N PHE A 181 9.21 4.64 3.43
CA PHE A 181 8.28 5.54 4.08
C PHE A 181 7.31 4.80 4.97
N ALA A 182 7.00 5.43 6.11
CA ALA A 182 5.98 4.96 7.03
C ALA A 182 4.95 6.06 7.31
N ILE A 183 3.70 5.67 7.50
CA ILE A 183 2.61 6.55 7.94
C ILE A 183 2.80 6.82 9.42
N PRO A 184 2.85 8.08 9.87
CA PRO A 184 3.12 8.43 11.26
C PRO A 184 2.08 7.92 12.26
N SER A 185 2.50 7.56 13.46
CA SER A 185 1.61 7.08 14.53
C SER A 185 0.58 8.13 14.97
N ASP A 186 0.90 9.42 14.89
CA ASP A 186 -0.06 10.49 15.22
C ASP A 186 -1.22 10.53 14.20
N ARG A 187 -0.98 10.14 12.94
CA ARG A 187 -2.06 9.96 11.96
C ARG A 187 -2.94 8.76 12.31
N ILE A 188 -2.33 7.66 12.81
CA ILE A 188 -3.09 6.50 13.29
C ILE A 188 -4.01 6.90 14.45
N ARG A 189 -3.48 7.66 15.44
CA ARG A 189 -4.29 8.14 16.58
C ARG A 189 -5.48 8.98 16.12
N ARG A 190 -5.25 9.90 15.18
CA ARG A 190 -6.31 10.73 14.63
C ARG A 190 -7.39 9.88 13.97
N PHE A 191 -6.99 8.94 13.10
CA PHE A 191 -7.91 8.03 12.44
C PHE A 191 -8.74 7.20 13.44
N LEU A 192 -8.12 6.65 14.49
CA LEU A 192 -8.82 5.89 15.52
C LEU A 192 -9.83 6.75 16.30
N THR A 193 -9.49 8.00 16.57
CA THR A 193 -10.38 8.96 17.26
C THR A 193 -11.57 9.33 16.39
N GLU A 194 -11.35 9.66 15.12
CA GLU A 194 -12.41 9.99 14.15
C GLU A 194 -13.38 8.80 13.95
N SER A 195 -12.82 7.59 13.85
CA SER A 195 -13.59 6.34 13.75
C SER A 195 -14.49 6.09 14.97
N GLN A 196 -14.05 6.43 16.17
CA GLN A 196 -14.87 6.32 17.38
C GLN A 196 -15.99 7.37 17.42
N HIS A 197 -15.71 8.62 17.05
CA HIS A 197 -16.70 9.69 17.02
C HIS A 197 -17.83 9.39 16.03
N ASN A 198 -17.51 8.90 14.85
CA ASN A 198 -18.50 8.53 13.83
C ASN A 198 -19.46 7.42 14.31
N LYS A 199 -18.98 6.51 15.17
CA LYS A 199 -19.83 5.44 15.78
C LYS A 199 -20.78 5.99 16.84
N HIS A 200 -20.38 7.01 17.61
CA HIS A 200 -21.23 7.62 18.62
C HIS A 200 -22.33 8.49 17.99
N SER A 201 -22.04 9.15 16.87
CA SER A 201 -23.04 9.93 16.12
C SER A 201 -24.06 9.05 15.39
N ALA A 202 -23.68 7.84 14.98
CA ALA A 202 -24.57 6.87 14.34
C ALA A 202 -25.42 6.05 15.35
N GLY A 203 -25.10 6.11 16.65
CA GLY A 203 -25.73 5.32 17.72
C GLY A 203 -27.17 5.73 18.06
N ASN A 204 -27.76 6.77 17.44
CA ASN A 204 -29.16 7.17 17.61
C ASN A 204 -30.10 6.66 16.51
N HIS A 205 -29.64 5.85 15.59
CA HIS A 205 -30.49 5.13 14.62
C HIS A 205 -30.19 3.64 14.58
N ARG A 206 -31.04 2.90 15.30
CA ARG A 206 -31.48 1.50 15.10
C ARG A 206 -30.39 0.46 14.78
N MET A 207 -30.17 -0.42 15.77
CA MET A 207 -29.64 -1.77 15.56
C MET A 207 -30.31 -2.44 14.36
N LEU A 208 -29.53 -2.69 13.32
CA LEU A 208 -29.80 -3.72 12.33
C LEU A 208 -28.47 -4.44 12.04
N SER A 209 -28.54 -5.75 12.21
CA SER A 209 -27.56 -6.80 11.97
C SER A 209 -26.38 -6.42 11.06
N GLY A 210 -25.17 -6.49 11.66
CA GLY A 210 -23.93 -6.07 11.06
C GLY A 210 -23.44 -6.96 9.93
N HIS A 211 -23.87 -6.64 8.73
CA HIS A 211 -23.12 -6.94 7.52
C HIS A 211 -22.66 -5.61 6.97
N TYR A 212 -21.37 -5.32 7.09
CA TYR A 212 -20.75 -4.19 6.41
C TYR A 212 -20.89 -4.44 4.90
N ARG A 213 -21.92 -3.84 4.29
CA ARG A 213 -21.95 -3.67 2.84
C ARG A 213 -20.85 -2.69 2.50
N ILE A 214 -19.86 -3.12 1.73
CA ILE A 214 -19.00 -2.20 0.99
C ILE A 214 -19.95 -1.25 0.26
N PRO A 215 -19.86 0.08 0.46
CA PRO A 215 -20.70 1.01 -0.29
C PRO A 215 -20.44 0.76 -1.78
N GLU A 216 -21.47 0.36 -2.50
CA GLU A 216 -21.44 0.41 -3.96
C GLU A 216 -21.18 1.87 -4.33
N PRO A 217 -20.33 2.14 -5.33
CA PRO A 217 -20.17 3.50 -5.84
C PRO A 217 -21.56 3.98 -6.25
N GLN A 218 -22.03 5.08 -5.68
CA GLN A 218 -23.26 5.74 -6.08
C GLN A 218 -23.16 5.95 -7.59
N SER A 219 -24.01 5.27 -8.31
CA SER A 219 -24.21 5.50 -9.73
C SER A 219 -25.00 6.80 -9.88
N ASP A 220 -24.30 7.93 -10.00
CA ASP A 220 -24.89 9.05 -10.70
C ASP A 220 -25.07 8.60 -12.14
N ALA A 221 -26.32 8.29 -12.46
CA ALA A 221 -26.72 7.95 -13.81
C ALA A 221 -26.58 9.17 -14.72
N VAL A 222 -25.40 9.35 -15.25
CA VAL A 222 -25.19 10.09 -16.49
C VAL A 222 -24.68 9.10 -17.52
N THR A 223 -25.56 8.76 -18.42
CA THR A 223 -25.35 7.95 -19.62
C THR A 223 -24.29 8.60 -20.50
N THR A 224 -23.03 8.24 -20.32
CA THR A 224 -21.98 8.43 -21.33
C THR A 224 -21.01 7.26 -21.21
N GLY A 225 -20.75 6.61 -22.34
CA GLY A 225 -20.03 5.35 -22.54
C GLY A 225 -18.95 5.03 -21.53
N VAL A 226 -19.10 3.91 -20.85
CA VAL A 226 -18.13 3.35 -19.89
C VAL A 226 -16.83 3.07 -20.63
N LYS A 227 -15.86 4.00 -20.56
CA LYS A 227 -14.47 3.73 -20.97
C LYS A 227 -13.92 2.67 -20.00
N LYS A 228 -13.73 1.45 -20.49
CA LYS A 228 -13.05 0.38 -19.72
C LYS A 228 -11.72 0.93 -19.23
N LYS A 229 -11.50 0.98 -17.89
CA LYS A 229 -10.21 1.30 -17.30
C LYS A 229 -9.21 0.24 -17.75
N ARG A 230 -8.16 0.66 -18.44
CA ARG A 230 -7.07 -0.22 -18.87
C ARG A 230 -5.98 -0.17 -17.82
N LEU A 231 -5.50 -1.33 -17.39
CA LEU A 231 -4.48 -1.49 -16.36
C LEU A 231 -3.34 -2.32 -16.95
N ILE A 232 -2.13 -1.79 -16.92
CA ILE A 232 -0.92 -2.53 -17.35
C ILE A 232 -0.29 -3.32 -16.22
N GLY A 233 -0.76 -3.12 -14.98
CA GLY A 233 -0.32 -3.92 -13.83
C GLY A 233 0.91 -3.35 -13.13
N ILE A 234 1.07 -2.01 -13.08
CA ILE A 234 2.10 -1.36 -12.27
C ILE A 234 1.48 -0.48 -11.18
N LYS A 235 2.19 -0.37 -10.06
CA LYS A 235 2.06 0.75 -9.12
C LYS A 235 3.17 1.74 -9.43
N MET A 236 2.85 3.01 -9.51
CA MET A 236 3.75 4.04 -10.02
C MET A 236 3.70 5.32 -9.20
N LEU A 237 4.80 6.06 -9.21
CA LEU A 237 4.96 7.36 -8.57
C LEU A 237 5.49 8.36 -9.59
N THR A 238 5.09 9.62 -9.47
CA THR A 238 5.69 10.70 -10.26
C THR A 238 7.07 11.00 -9.69
N VAL A 239 8.09 11.03 -10.56
CA VAL A 239 9.44 11.44 -10.18
C VAL A 239 9.47 12.96 -10.02
N THR A 240 9.76 13.43 -8.81
CA THR A 240 9.87 14.86 -8.46
C THR A 240 11.34 15.23 -8.22
N ASP A 241 11.69 16.52 -8.30
CA ASP A 241 13.06 16.99 -8.08
C ASP A 241 13.61 16.54 -6.71
N GLY A 242 12.80 16.61 -5.64
CA GLY A 242 13.19 16.14 -4.33
C GLY A 242 13.45 14.63 -4.26
N LEU A 243 12.69 13.85 -5.02
CA LEU A 243 12.89 12.39 -5.13
C LEU A 243 14.17 12.08 -5.91
N VAL A 244 14.45 12.82 -7.00
CA VAL A 244 15.69 12.68 -7.80
C VAL A 244 16.91 12.98 -6.95
N GLU A 245 16.91 14.08 -6.20
CA GLU A 245 18.02 14.43 -5.31
C GLU A 245 18.29 13.35 -4.26
N GLU A 246 17.23 12.77 -3.70
CA GLU A 246 17.36 11.71 -2.71
C GLU A 246 17.88 10.41 -3.35
N MET A 247 17.39 10.04 -4.54
CA MET A 247 17.87 8.88 -5.30
C MET A 247 19.34 9.03 -5.68
N LYS A 248 19.79 10.22 -6.10
CA LYS A 248 21.20 10.51 -6.38
C LYS A 248 22.09 10.41 -5.14
N ARG A 249 21.59 10.80 -3.96
CA ARG A 249 22.34 10.65 -2.70
C ARG A 249 22.55 9.20 -2.30
N GLN A 250 21.52 8.36 -2.55
CA GLN A 250 21.55 6.95 -2.17
C GLN A 250 22.26 6.06 -3.20
N ASN A 251 22.22 6.43 -4.47
CA ASN A 251 22.85 5.72 -5.56
C ASN A 251 23.73 6.69 -6.38
N PRO A 252 25.06 6.66 -6.19
CA PRO A 252 25.99 7.50 -6.96
C PRO A 252 25.95 7.26 -8.48
N ASP A 253 25.50 6.07 -8.90
CA ASP A 253 25.39 5.69 -10.32
C ASP A 253 24.00 6.06 -10.92
N PHE A 254 23.17 6.79 -10.17
CA PHE A 254 21.89 7.26 -10.67
C PHE A 254 22.09 8.20 -11.87
N PRO A 255 21.45 7.95 -13.04
CA PRO A 255 21.67 8.73 -14.24
C PRO A 255 21.34 10.22 -14.06
N ASP A 256 22.26 11.09 -14.47
CA ASP A 256 22.10 12.53 -14.32
C ASP A 256 21.02 13.14 -15.20
N ASP A 257 20.68 12.47 -16.30
CA ASP A 257 19.67 12.88 -17.28
C ASP A 257 18.23 12.57 -16.82
N VAL A 258 18.07 11.76 -15.78
CA VAL A 258 16.75 11.46 -15.19
C VAL A 258 16.35 12.57 -14.21
N THR A 259 15.61 13.55 -14.69
CA THR A 259 15.09 14.67 -13.89
C THR A 259 13.57 14.61 -13.67
N SER A 260 12.86 13.80 -14.46
CA SER A 260 11.40 13.61 -14.36
C SER A 260 11.03 12.26 -14.98
N GLY A 261 9.81 11.78 -14.68
CA GLY A 261 9.33 10.52 -15.21
C GLY A 261 8.32 9.84 -14.29
N VAL A 262 8.07 8.56 -14.56
CA VAL A 262 7.18 7.73 -13.76
C VAL A 262 7.97 6.55 -13.20
N LEU A 263 8.25 6.58 -11.92
CA LEU A 263 8.92 5.48 -11.22
C LEU A 263 7.95 4.31 -11.05
N VAL A 264 8.37 3.14 -11.49
CA VAL A 264 7.66 1.88 -11.27
C VAL A 264 7.97 1.39 -9.86
N HIS A 265 7.04 1.59 -8.95
CA HIS A 265 7.18 1.16 -7.57
C HIS A 265 6.93 -0.35 -7.42
N ARG A 266 6.01 -0.90 -8.21
CA ARG A 266 5.65 -2.32 -8.19
C ARG A 266 5.11 -2.78 -9.53
N VAL A 267 5.47 -4.01 -9.89
CA VAL A 267 4.87 -4.73 -11.00
C VAL A 267 4.00 -5.87 -10.43
N ILE A 268 2.81 -6.04 -10.97
CA ILE A 268 1.91 -7.15 -10.61
C ILE A 268 2.36 -8.39 -11.40
N PRO A 269 2.68 -9.52 -10.74
CA PRO A 269 3.05 -10.75 -11.44
C PRO A 269 2.02 -11.16 -12.49
N GLU A 270 2.50 -11.70 -13.61
CA GLU A 270 1.69 -12.12 -14.77
C GLU A 270 0.89 -10.99 -15.44
N SER A 271 1.14 -9.74 -15.07
CA SER A 271 0.54 -8.58 -15.71
C SER A 271 1.16 -8.31 -17.08
N PRO A 272 0.52 -7.48 -17.93
CA PRO A 272 1.17 -7.01 -19.15
C PRO A 272 2.55 -6.39 -18.91
N ALA A 273 2.71 -5.57 -17.89
CA ALA A 273 4.00 -4.94 -17.54
C ALA A 273 5.08 -5.97 -17.19
N ASP A 274 4.75 -6.99 -16.40
CA ASP A 274 5.64 -8.09 -16.03
C ASP A 274 6.09 -8.88 -17.25
N ARG A 275 5.14 -9.25 -18.12
CA ARG A 275 5.45 -9.93 -19.40
C ARG A 275 6.27 -9.07 -20.36
N GLY A 276 6.12 -7.75 -20.28
CA GLY A 276 6.88 -6.79 -21.07
C GLY A 276 8.27 -6.47 -20.52
N GLY A 277 8.67 -7.12 -19.41
CA GLY A 277 9.99 -6.95 -18.81
C GLY A 277 10.16 -5.65 -18.02
N ILE A 278 9.07 -5.00 -17.60
CA ILE A 278 9.13 -3.85 -16.70
C ILE A 278 9.35 -4.37 -15.27
N GLU A 279 10.32 -3.82 -14.58
CA GLU A 279 10.68 -4.20 -13.22
C GLU A 279 10.41 -3.08 -12.20
N ALA A 280 10.30 -3.46 -10.93
CA ALA A 280 10.22 -2.47 -9.85
C ALA A 280 11.55 -1.74 -9.71
N GLY A 281 11.52 -0.41 -9.73
CA GLY A 281 12.72 0.44 -9.76
C GLY A 281 12.96 1.11 -11.11
N ASP A 282 12.30 0.67 -12.18
CA ASP A 282 12.38 1.33 -13.48
C ASP A 282 11.77 2.73 -13.45
N VAL A 283 12.33 3.64 -14.20
CA VAL A 283 11.72 4.95 -14.48
C VAL A 283 11.28 5.00 -15.94
N ILE A 284 9.99 5.15 -16.15
CA ILE A 284 9.42 5.32 -17.49
C ILE A 284 9.57 6.79 -17.89
N LEU A 285 10.41 7.05 -18.90
CA LEU A 285 10.70 8.39 -19.38
C LEU A 285 9.87 8.78 -20.59
N LYS A 286 9.46 7.80 -21.40
CA LYS A 286 8.72 8.04 -22.64
C LYS A 286 7.67 6.96 -22.91
N LEU A 287 6.62 7.36 -23.59
CA LEU A 287 5.62 6.47 -24.19
C LEU A 287 5.35 6.89 -25.63
N ASN A 288 5.51 5.97 -26.57
CA ASN A 288 5.40 6.27 -28.01
C ASN A 288 6.32 7.44 -28.47
N GLY A 289 7.56 7.49 -27.94
CA GLY A 289 8.52 8.55 -28.22
C GLY A 289 8.19 9.91 -27.58
N ARG A 290 7.07 10.04 -26.85
CA ARG A 290 6.68 11.27 -26.15
C ARG A 290 7.17 11.23 -24.71
N PRO A 291 7.85 12.28 -24.22
CA PRO A 291 8.28 12.34 -22.83
C PRO A 291 7.10 12.23 -21.86
N LEU A 292 7.28 11.45 -20.79
CA LEU A 292 6.36 11.33 -19.66
C LEU A 292 6.97 12.02 -18.46
N ARG A 293 6.19 12.86 -17.78
CA ARG A 293 6.61 13.58 -16.58
C ARG A 293 5.84 13.17 -15.34
N THR A 294 4.60 12.72 -15.51
CA THR A 294 3.70 12.43 -14.40
C THR A 294 2.93 11.14 -14.61
N THR A 295 2.47 10.55 -13.49
CA THR A 295 1.60 9.37 -13.50
C THR A 295 0.28 9.61 -14.24
N ASP A 296 -0.25 10.85 -14.20
CA ASP A 296 -1.50 11.20 -14.88
C ASP A 296 -1.34 11.20 -16.41
N GLU A 297 -0.18 11.65 -16.89
CA GLU A 297 0.13 11.59 -18.33
C GLU A 297 0.16 10.14 -18.81
N LEU A 298 0.79 9.24 -18.05
CA LEU A 298 0.80 7.81 -18.37
C LEU A 298 -0.60 7.22 -18.32
N GLN A 299 -1.38 7.50 -17.26
CA GLN A 299 -2.77 7.04 -17.16
C GLN A 299 -3.64 7.56 -18.29
N GLY A 300 -3.52 8.84 -18.62
CA GLY A 300 -4.25 9.47 -19.71
C GLY A 300 -3.92 8.83 -21.07
N ALA A 301 -2.64 8.56 -21.31
CA ALA A 301 -2.20 7.90 -22.54
C ALA A 301 -2.70 6.45 -22.63
N LEU A 302 -2.68 5.69 -21.52
CA LEU A 302 -3.23 4.34 -21.44
C LEU A 302 -4.75 4.31 -21.70
N LEU A 303 -5.48 5.31 -21.24
CA LEU A 303 -6.93 5.43 -21.48
C LEU A 303 -7.26 5.85 -22.91
N ALA A 304 -6.40 6.66 -23.52
CA ALA A 304 -6.56 7.17 -24.88
C ALA A 304 -6.09 6.18 -25.97
N TRP A 305 -5.26 5.20 -25.60
CA TRP A 305 -4.73 4.23 -26.55
C TRP A 305 -5.85 3.37 -27.13
N ALA A 306 -5.92 3.29 -28.46
CA ALA A 306 -6.80 2.41 -29.20
C ALA A 306 -5.94 1.42 -30.00
N PRO A 307 -6.22 0.09 -29.96
CA PRO A 307 -5.51 -0.86 -30.80
C PRO A 307 -5.74 -0.54 -32.27
N PRO A 308 -4.77 -0.83 -33.15
CA PRO A 308 -4.95 -0.69 -34.58
C PRO A 308 -6.11 -1.56 -35.08
N PRO A 309 -6.86 -1.12 -36.10
CA PRO A 309 -8.00 -1.86 -36.63
C PRO A 309 -7.51 -3.21 -37.19
N GLY A 310 -8.00 -4.33 -36.61
CA GLY A 310 -7.68 -5.68 -37.05
C GLY A 310 -6.69 -6.46 -36.18
N GLY A 311 -6.09 -5.84 -35.16
CA GLY A 311 -5.22 -6.52 -34.18
C GLY A 311 -6.04 -7.18 -33.07
N SER A 312 -5.66 -8.37 -32.62
CA SER A 312 -6.15 -8.96 -31.38
C SER A 312 -5.81 -8.00 -30.24
N CYS A 313 -6.77 -7.72 -29.36
CA CYS A 313 -6.66 -6.76 -28.26
C CYS A 313 -5.61 -7.21 -27.21
N GLY A 314 -4.33 -7.21 -27.56
CA GLY A 314 -3.22 -7.58 -26.66
C GLY A 314 -2.58 -6.34 -26.06
N TYR A 315 -2.51 -6.28 -24.72
CA TYR A 315 -1.75 -5.25 -23.99
C TYR A 315 -0.24 -5.36 -24.26
N ASP A 316 0.21 -6.47 -24.83
CA ASP A 316 1.60 -6.74 -25.12
C ASP A 316 2.16 -5.80 -26.21
N GLU A 317 1.32 -5.34 -27.17
CA GLU A 317 1.73 -4.33 -28.17
C GLU A 317 2.00 -2.95 -27.58
N LEU A 318 1.32 -2.55 -26.50
CA LEU A 318 1.54 -1.25 -25.86
C LEU A 318 2.92 -1.17 -25.18
N LEU A 319 3.41 -2.30 -24.68
CA LEU A 319 4.68 -2.37 -23.94
C LEU A 319 5.91 -2.19 -24.85
N PHE A 320 5.81 -2.52 -26.14
CA PHE A 320 6.88 -2.27 -27.10
C PHE A 320 7.16 -0.76 -27.32
N HIS A 321 6.28 0.11 -26.83
CA HIS A 321 6.38 1.56 -26.96
C HIS A 321 6.73 2.28 -25.66
N ILE A 322 6.96 1.52 -24.56
CA ILE A 322 7.47 2.05 -23.30
C ILE A 322 8.99 1.95 -23.35
N GLU A 323 9.67 3.08 -23.17
CA GLU A 323 11.12 3.12 -23.01
C GLU A 323 11.43 3.26 -21.50
N PRO A 324 11.64 2.15 -20.77
CA PRO A 324 12.11 2.23 -19.39
C PRO A 324 13.60 2.53 -19.37
N HIS A 325 14.02 3.40 -18.48
CA HIS A 325 15.43 3.51 -18.10
C HIS A 325 15.63 2.62 -16.87
N VAL A 326 16.48 1.61 -16.96
CA VAL A 326 16.83 0.74 -15.82
C VAL A 326 17.70 1.58 -14.89
N VAL A 327 17.13 2.03 -13.79
CA VAL A 327 17.80 2.95 -12.87
C VAL A 327 18.39 2.22 -11.67
N MET A 328 17.97 0.99 -11.41
CA MET A 328 18.44 0.25 -10.23
C MET A 328 18.38 -1.27 -10.43
N GLN A 329 19.54 -1.84 -10.53
CA GLN A 329 19.78 -3.24 -10.22
C GLN A 329 20.36 -3.38 -8.82
#